data_5e6e2ac92f9cb1fbd4383e71f1da44f1
#
_entry.id   5e6e2ac92f9cb1fbd4383e71f1da44f1
#
_cell.length_a   1.000
_cell.length_b   1.000
_cell.length_c   1.000
_cell.angle_alpha   90.00
_cell.angle_beta   90.00
_cell.angle_gamma   90.00
#
_symmetry.space_group_name_H-M   'P 1'
#
loop_
_entity.id
_entity.type
_entity.pdbx_description
1 polymer ?
#
loop_
_entity_poly.entity_id
_entity_poly.type
_entity_poly.pdbx_seq_one_letter_code
_entity_poly.pdbx_strand_id
1 'polypeptide(L)'
;MTDTRAVRTRTRGARVRRPATSLVTDTMHADAGLPTAGTGVLDAGALGTSDLDSEMDVATELLLRARDVVLVAHVHPDADALGSALALGLGLARRGTPVAVSFAEPVAIPESLRNLPGGHLVVPPEQLPENPDLLVSLDVGSAERLGSLARLLHTCRQSLVIDHHPSNTRFGQFHLVDPSAEATVVLVARLLDRLGIPIDRQIADNLYAGLATDTGHFRHADSAAHQLAARLIDAGVRPAEVMFPITESHPFGWLGMLSTVLGGAVLDREVAHGRGLVYTVIDDVTRGGLRPEELDSVIDILRTAQEAAVAAVLKQTDEHIWQVSLRSRGDIDVAAVAGALGGGGHVRAAGFTHHGDPLLAIDALRAVLAG
;
A
#
# COMPACT_ATOMS: atom_id res chain seq x y z
N MET A 1 -25.63 -60.65 0.81
CA MET A 1 -24.95 -61.34 -0.30
C MET A 1 -24.45 -60.24 -1.19
N THR A 2 -23.24 -59.87 -1.23
CA THR A 2 -21.90 -60.36 -1.40
C THR A 2 -20.94 -59.24 -1.03
N ASP A 3 -20.17 -59.40 -0.13
CA ASP A 3 -18.76 -59.79 0.06
C ASP A 3 -17.75 -58.68 -0.33
N THR A 4 -17.16 -58.10 0.70
CA THR A 4 -16.16 -57.05 0.69
C THR A 4 -14.79 -57.65 0.99
N ARG A 5 -13.86 -57.61 0.07
CA ARG A 5 -12.45 -58.00 0.29
C ARG A 5 -11.58 -56.77 0.46
N ALA A 6 -11.06 -56.59 1.66
CA ALA A 6 -10.01 -55.66 1.99
C ALA A 6 -8.64 -56.18 1.52
N VAL A 7 -7.89 -55.35 0.83
CA VAL A 7 -6.47 -55.58 0.50
C VAL A 7 -5.63 -54.72 1.43
N ARG A 8 -4.87 -55.36 2.33
CA ARG A 8 -3.81 -54.77 3.14
C ARG A 8 -2.50 -54.86 2.36
N THR A 9 -1.91 -53.71 2.07
CA THR A 9 -0.49 -53.63 1.65
C THR A 9 0.34 -53.04 2.78
N ARG A 10 1.31 -53.87 3.23
CA ARG A 10 2.39 -53.49 4.17
C ARG A 10 3.49 -52.78 3.39
N THR A 11 3.91 -51.60 3.81
CA THR A 11 5.18 -51.01 3.38
C THR A 11 6.14 -50.92 4.57
N ARG A 12 7.34 -51.44 4.36
CA ARG A 12 8.47 -51.51 5.30
C ARG A 12 9.07 -50.10 5.51
N GLY A 13 9.33 -49.75 6.78
CA GLY A 13 10.08 -48.56 7.14
C GLY A 13 11.58 -48.71 6.83
N ALA A 14 12.14 -47.65 6.25
CA ALA A 14 13.58 -47.46 6.16
C ALA A 14 13.99 -46.38 7.18
N ARG A 15 14.81 -46.79 8.14
CA ARG A 15 15.47 -45.86 9.11
C ARG A 15 16.65 -45.20 8.41
N VAL A 16 16.62 -43.87 8.32
CA VAL A 16 17.80 -43.06 7.97
C VAL A 16 18.46 -42.58 9.27
N ARG A 17 19.74 -42.96 9.44
CA ARG A 17 20.62 -42.53 10.55
C ARG A 17 21.05 -41.07 10.34
N ARG A 18 20.92 -40.25 11.39
CA ARG A 18 21.55 -38.94 11.48
C ARG A 18 23.00 -39.08 12.00
N PRO A 19 23.96 -38.32 11.45
CA PRO A 19 25.28 -38.18 12.12
C PRO A 19 25.20 -37.10 13.22
N ALA A 20 25.79 -37.42 14.36
CA ALA A 20 26.00 -36.50 15.45
C ALA A 20 27.19 -35.57 15.10
N THR A 21 27.05 -34.28 15.34
CA THR A 21 28.13 -33.33 15.33
C THR A 21 28.16 -32.60 16.66
N SER A 22 29.35 -32.56 17.24
CA SER A 22 29.74 -32.15 18.57
C SER A 22 29.49 -30.68 18.90
N LEU A 23 29.06 -30.45 20.14
CA LEU A 23 29.09 -29.18 20.86
C LEU A 23 30.55 -28.68 21.05
N VAL A 24 30.79 -27.46 20.62
CA VAL A 24 31.91 -26.64 21.15
C VAL A 24 31.23 -25.44 21.83
N THR A 25 31.37 -25.45 23.16
CA THR A 25 31.04 -24.31 24.03
C THR A 25 32.22 -23.34 23.98
N ASP A 26 32.00 -22.13 23.54
CA ASP A 26 32.89 -21.02 23.83
C ASP A 26 32.07 -19.86 24.42
N THR A 27 32.26 -19.66 25.70
CA THR A 27 31.71 -18.56 26.50
C THR A 27 32.61 -17.36 26.34
N MET A 28 32.16 -16.33 25.63
CA MET A 28 32.71 -14.99 25.77
C MET A 28 31.58 -14.02 26.17
N HIS A 29 31.65 -13.59 27.44
CA HIS A 29 30.96 -12.41 27.92
C HIS A 29 31.57 -11.18 27.26
N ALA A 30 30.79 -10.48 26.47
CA ALA A 30 31.04 -9.11 26.08
C ALA A 30 29.89 -8.25 26.62
N ASP A 31 30.25 -7.46 27.61
CA ASP A 31 29.42 -6.41 28.23
C ASP A 31 29.28 -5.29 27.22
N ALA A 32 28.16 -5.26 26.48
CA ALA A 32 27.83 -4.18 25.55
C ALA A 32 26.94 -3.17 26.29
N GLY A 33 27.59 -2.16 26.86
CA GLY A 33 26.93 -1.00 27.44
C GLY A 33 26.01 -0.36 26.41
N LEU A 34 24.74 -0.22 26.77
CA LEU A 34 23.76 0.56 26.04
C LEU A 34 24.20 2.01 25.92
N PRO A 35 24.22 2.64 24.74
CA PRO A 35 24.52 4.06 24.62
C PRO A 35 23.43 4.90 25.28
N THR A 36 23.81 5.80 26.15
CA THR A 36 22.94 6.79 26.78
C THR A 36 22.30 7.68 25.72
N ALA A 37 20.98 7.82 25.78
CA ALA A 37 20.18 8.63 24.86
C ALA A 37 20.64 10.10 24.85
N GLY A 38 21.38 10.47 23.83
CA GLY A 38 21.68 11.87 23.53
C GLY A 38 20.47 12.56 22.88
N THR A 39 20.05 13.71 23.40
CA THR A 39 18.91 14.54 22.92
C THR A 39 19.27 15.40 21.70
N GLY A 40 20.09 14.90 20.78
CA GLY A 40 20.46 15.65 19.56
C GLY A 40 19.46 15.43 18.42
N VAL A 41 19.14 16.49 17.68
CA VAL A 41 18.47 16.44 16.38
C VAL A 41 19.48 15.86 15.38
N LEU A 42 19.08 14.87 14.58
CA LEU A 42 19.90 14.39 13.48
C LEU A 42 19.96 15.47 12.38
N ASP A 43 21.14 15.76 11.88
CA ASP A 43 21.35 16.78 10.85
C ASP A 43 21.06 16.18 9.45
N ALA A 44 20.08 16.74 8.75
CA ALA A 44 19.70 16.32 7.40
C ALA A 44 20.74 16.68 6.31
N GLY A 45 21.74 17.49 6.64
CA GLY A 45 22.70 18.02 5.66
C GLY A 45 23.81 17.08 5.21
N ALA A 46 23.92 15.85 5.75
CA ALA A 46 25.09 14.96 5.55
C ALA A 46 24.85 13.77 4.60
N LEU A 47 23.66 13.64 3.99
CA LEU A 47 23.33 12.47 3.17
C LEU A 47 23.61 12.74 1.68
N GLY A 48 24.84 12.45 1.24
CA GLY A 48 25.12 12.17 -0.17
C GLY A 48 24.44 10.87 -0.59
N THR A 49 24.28 10.56 -1.91
CA THR A 49 23.56 9.41 -2.48
C THR A 49 23.40 8.25 -1.49
N SER A 50 22.27 8.23 -0.77
CA SER A 50 22.05 7.32 0.34
C SER A 50 21.76 5.91 -0.19
N ASP A 51 22.55 4.94 0.29
CA ASP A 51 22.22 3.53 0.18
C ASP A 51 20.95 3.27 1.02
N LEU A 52 20.06 2.45 0.53
CA LEU A 52 18.79 2.08 1.21
C LEU A 52 19.01 1.61 2.65
N ASP A 53 20.12 0.90 2.91
CA ASP A 53 20.48 0.48 4.26
C ASP A 53 20.75 1.68 5.18
N SER A 54 21.36 2.75 4.66
CA SER A 54 21.58 4.00 5.41
C SER A 54 20.28 4.72 5.70
N GLU A 55 19.36 4.80 4.73
CA GLU A 55 18.02 5.36 4.93
C GLU A 55 17.24 4.54 6.00
N MET A 56 17.36 3.22 5.96
CA MET A 56 16.74 2.31 6.92
C MET A 56 17.30 2.51 8.35
N ASP A 57 18.62 2.70 8.50
CA ASP A 57 19.24 2.95 9.79
C ASP A 57 18.81 4.30 10.37
N VAL A 58 18.75 5.35 9.55
CA VAL A 58 18.25 6.68 9.94
C VAL A 58 16.79 6.60 10.36
N ALA A 59 15.93 5.95 9.57
CA ALA A 59 14.51 5.77 9.90
C ALA A 59 14.34 5.02 11.25
N THR A 60 15.14 3.98 11.45
CA THR A 60 15.14 3.22 12.70
C THR A 60 15.51 4.11 13.89
N GLU A 61 16.59 4.91 13.77
CA GLU A 61 17.05 5.80 14.84
C GLU A 61 16.02 6.89 15.17
N LEU A 62 15.38 7.49 14.14
CA LEU A 62 14.31 8.46 14.34
C LEU A 62 13.15 7.86 15.15
N LEU A 63 12.68 6.67 14.79
CA LEU A 63 11.60 5.98 15.49
C LEU A 63 11.97 5.57 16.92
N LEU A 64 13.22 5.22 17.16
CA LEU A 64 13.71 4.87 18.52
C LEU A 64 13.78 6.08 19.44
N ARG A 65 14.09 7.28 18.92
CA ARG A 65 14.30 8.51 19.69
C ARG A 65 13.06 9.37 19.82
N ALA A 66 12.03 9.16 19.00
CA ALA A 66 10.83 9.97 19.00
C ALA A 66 10.09 9.85 20.34
N ARG A 67 9.68 11.00 20.89
CA ARG A 67 8.86 11.10 22.10
C ARG A 67 7.40 10.81 21.83
N ASP A 68 6.92 11.20 20.67
CA ASP A 68 5.62 10.92 20.11
C ASP A 68 5.74 10.82 18.59
N VAL A 69 4.86 10.05 17.96
CA VAL A 69 4.87 9.80 16.52
C VAL A 69 3.48 9.98 15.94
N VAL A 70 3.37 10.81 14.91
CA VAL A 70 2.17 10.91 14.09
C VAL A 70 2.43 10.21 12.77
N LEU A 71 1.66 9.17 12.48
CA LEU A 71 1.72 8.39 11.24
C LEU A 71 0.59 8.86 10.32
N VAL A 72 0.93 9.27 9.10
CA VAL A 72 -0.05 9.83 8.15
C VAL A 72 -0.04 9.02 6.85
N ALA A 73 -1.21 8.48 6.49
CA ALA A 73 -1.49 7.92 5.19
C ALA A 73 -1.93 9.00 4.19
N HIS A 74 -1.93 8.68 2.90
CA HIS A 74 -2.43 9.62 1.89
C HIS A 74 -3.96 9.81 1.98
N VAL A 75 -4.48 10.88 1.33
CA VAL A 75 -5.92 11.09 1.14
C VAL A 75 -6.53 9.89 0.41
N HIS A 76 -7.72 9.46 0.85
CA HIS A 76 -8.37 8.23 0.37
C HIS A 76 -7.43 7.02 0.49
N PRO A 77 -7.04 6.67 1.74
CA PRO A 77 -6.04 5.64 1.96
C PRO A 77 -6.54 4.28 1.48
N ASP A 78 -5.67 3.56 0.83
CA ASP A 78 -5.85 2.15 0.50
C ASP A 78 -5.28 1.22 1.57
N ALA A 79 -5.22 -0.07 1.27
CA ALA A 79 -4.76 -1.07 2.23
C ALA A 79 -3.25 -1.01 2.48
N ASP A 80 -2.44 -0.53 1.52
CA ASP A 80 -1.01 -0.37 1.74
C ASP A 80 -0.71 0.83 2.62
N ALA A 81 -1.30 1.99 2.31
CA ALA A 81 -1.11 3.22 3.09
C ALA A 81 -1.60 3.06 4.54
N LEU A 82 -2.86 2.64 4.72
CA LEU A 82 -3.42 2.48 6.06
C LEU A 82 -2.83 1.29 6.80
N GLY A 83 -2.63 0.15 6.12
CA GLY A 83 -1.99 -1.04 6.68
C GLY A 83 -0.56 -0.76 7.16
N SER A 84 0.22 -0.02 6.39
CA SER A 84 1.55 0.46 6.77
C SER A 84 1.52 1.30 8.05
N ALA A 85 0.62 2.29 8.10
CA ALA A 85 0.47 3.15 9.28
C ALA A 85 0.00 2.38 10.52
N LEU A 86 -0.97 1.48 10.37
CA LEU A 86 -1.48 0.69 11.49
C LEU A 86 -0.47 -0.36 11.97
N ALA A 87 0.24 -1.04 11.05
CA ALA A 87 1.27 -2.02 11.42
C ALA A 87 2.40 -1.37 12.22
N LEU A 88 2.95 -0.26 11.71
CA LEU A 88 4.00 0.49 12.40
C LEU A 88 3.47 1.07 13.72
N GLY A 89 2.27 1.64 13.71
CA GLY A 89 1.61 2.22 14.88
C GLY A 89 1.42 1.22 16.01
N LEU A 90 0.90 0.03 15.70
CA LEU A 90 0.76 -1.07 16.67
C LEU A 90 2.12 -1.48 17.26
N GLY A 91 3.14 -1.58 16.41
CA GLY A 91 4.49 -1.93 16.85
C GLY A 91 5.07 -0.90 17.81
N LEU A 92 4.99 0.38 17.48
CA LEU A 92 5.50 1.48 18.32
C LEU A 92 4.71 1.62 19.63
N ALA A 93 3.37 1.52 19.58
CA ALA A 93 2.52 1.57 20.77
C ALA A 93 2.87 0.48 21.78
N ARG A 94 3.21 -0.75 21.33
CA ARG A 94 3.65 -1.84 22.21
C ARG A 94 5.01 -1.56 22.89
N ARG A 95 5.84 -0.74 22.29
CA ARG A 95 7.07 -0.24 22.91
C ARG A 95 6.82 0.88 23.93
N GLY A 96 5.58 1.36 24.03
CA GLY A 96 5.20 2.48 24.90
C GLY A 96 5.40 3.85 24.27
N THR A 97 5.69 3.94 22.97
CA THR A 97 5.75 5.21 22.25
C THR A 97 4.32 5.73 22.02
N PRO A 98 3.99 6.97 22.42
CA PRO A 98 2.73 7.61 22.05
C PRO A 98 2.60 7.71 20.53
N VAL A 99 1.53 7.15 19.95
CA VAL A 99 1.31 7.11 18.51
C VAL A 99 -0.11 7.52 18.17
N ALA A 100 -0.27 8.32 17.14
CA ALA A 100 -1.53 8.58 16.47
C ALA A 100 -1.40 8.27 14.98
N VAL A 101 -2.44 7.66 14.39
CA VAL A 101 -2.56 7.44 12.95
C VAL A 101 -3.63 8.37 12.42
N SER A 102 -3.43 8.97 11.24
CA SER A 102 -4.43 9.84 10.61
C SER A 102 -4.29 9.88 9.09
N PHE A 103 -5.31 10.38 8.45
CA PHE A 103 -5.38 10.76 7.04
C PHE A 103 -6.38 11.92 6.91
N ALA A 104 -6.22 12.77 5.88
CA ALA A 104 -7.04 13.98 5.79
C ALA A 104 -8.48 13.67 5.34
N GLU A 105 -8.63 12.75 4.41
CA GLU A 105 -9.91 12.37 3.79
C GLU A 105 -9.92 10.87 3.47
N PRO A 106 -11.07 10.21 3.58
CA PRO A 106 -12.36 10.68 4.11
C PRO A 106 -12.33 10.86 5.64
N VAL A 107 -13.39 11.38 6.25
CA VAL A 107 -13.46 11.61 7.71
C VAL A 107 -13.37 10.32 8.53
N ALA A 108 -13.81 9.21 7.97
CA ALA A 108 -13.81 7.89 8.63
C ALA A 108 -12.97 6.88 7.83
N ILE A 109 -12.48 5.85 8.52
CA ILE A 109 -11.81 4.72 7.86
C ILE A 109 -12.75 4.16 6.78
N PRO A 110 -12.26 3.96 5.53
CA PRO A 110 -13.03 3.29 4.47
C PRO A 110 -13.64 1.98 4.97
N GLU A 111 -14.87 1.68 4.56
CA GLU A 111 -15.59 0.48 5.05
C GLU A 111 -14.82 -0.81 4.78
N SER A 112 -14.20 -0.91 3.61
CA SER A 112 -13.38 -2.06 3.22
C SER A 112 -12.17 -2.28 4.14
N LEU A 113 -11.64 -1.21 4.76
CA LEU A 113 -10.47 -1.25 5.63
C LEU A 113 -10.81 -1.23 7.13
N ARG A 114 -12.10 -1.11 7.49
CA ARG A 114 -12.55 -0.96 8.89
C ARG A 114 -12.15 -2.12 9.79
N ASN A 115 -11.98 -3.31 9.23
CA ASN A 115 -11.62 -4.51 9.97
C ASN A 115 -10.09 -4.68 10.18
N LEU A 116 -9.26 -3.78 9.64
CA LEU A 116 -7.82 -3.80 9.88
C LEU A 116 -7.54 -3.54 11.37
N PRO A 117 -6.70 -4.37 12.02
CA PRO A 117 -6.35 -4.19 13.42
C PRO A 117 -5.64 -2.85 13.69
N GLY A 118 -5.90 -2.25 14.84
CA GLY A 118 -5.29 -0.97 15.22
C GLY A 118 -6.13 0.27 14.92
N GLY A 119 -7.38 0.11 14.46
CA GLY A 119 -8.28 1.24 14.18
C GLY A 119 -8.47 2.21 15.35
N HIS A 120 -8.22 1.78 16.60
CA HIS A 120 -8.25 2.65 17.79
C HIS A 120 -7.10 3.68 17.83
N LEU A 121 -6.06 3.52 17.02
CA LEU A 121 -4.97 4.48 16.85
C LEU A 121 -5.34 5.60 15.88
N VAL A 122 -6.38 5.39 15.06
CA VAL A 122 -6.82 6.38 14.08
C VAL A 122 -7.59 7.49 14.77
N VAL A 123 -7.11 8.70 14.61
CA VAL A 123 -7.75 9.91 15.15
C VAL A 123 -8.03 10.91 14.02
N PRO A 124 -9.10 11.70 14.14
CA PRO A 124 -9.37 12.78 13.19
C PRO A 124 -8.22 13.80 13.13
N PRO A 125 -8.01 14.48 12.00
CA PRO A 125 -6.97 15.48 11.81
C PRO A 125 -6.93 16.58 12.88
N GLU A 126 -8.10 16.94 13.45
CA GLU A 126 -8.26 17.99 14.44
C GLU A 126 -7.79 17.55 15.85
N GLN A 127 -7.64 16.26 16.08
CA GLN A 127 -7.17 15.70 17.36
C GLN A 127 -5.66 15.42 17.37
N LEU A 128 -4.98 15.62 16.24
CA LEU A 128 -3.53 15.47 16.18
C LEU A 128 -2.81 16.60 16.92
N PRO A 129 -1.63 16.34 17.51
CA PRO A 129 -0.78 17.38 18.05
C PRO A 129 -0.36 18.35 16.94
N GLU A 130 -0.35 19.67 17.25
CA GLU A 130 0.07 20.69 16.29
C GLU A 130 1.56 20.58 15.93
N ASN A 131 2.39 20.17 16.88
CA ASN A 131 3.84 20.09 16.76
C ASN A 131 4.34 18.68 17.17
N PRO A 132 4.11 17.62 16.35
CA PRO A 132 4.58 16.28 16.69
C PRO A 132 6.11 16.21 16.71
N ASP A 133 6.66 15.37 17.58
CA ASP A 133 8.11 15.16 17.64
C ASP A 133 8.61 14.49 16.35
N LEU A 134 7.87 13.50 15.85
CA LEU A 134 8.12 12.86 14.56
C LEU A 134 6.83 12.70 13.75
N LEU A 135 6.82 13.27 12.54
CA LEU A 135 5.80 13.03 11.54
C LEU A 135 6.31 11.97 10.56
N VAL A 136 5.58 10.88 10.37
CA VAL A 136 5.92 9.84 9.39
C VAL A 136 4.81 9.75 8.34
N SER A 137 5.15 10.03 7.09
CA SER A 137 4.26 9.83 5.96
C SER A 137 4.49 8.44 5.38
N LEU A 138 3.43 7.64 5.24
CA LEU A 138 3.50 6.27 4.73
C LEU A 138 2.69 6.15 3.45
N ASP A 139 3.35 5.66 2.40
CA ASP A 139 2.77 5.46 1.08
C ASP A 139 2.26 6.78 0.44
N VAL A 140 3.05 7.84 0.60
CA VAL A 140 2.70 9.18 0.14
C VAL A 140 3.75 9.67 -0.84
N GLY A 141 3.40 9.71 -2.13
CA GLY A 141 4.32 10.10 -3.20
C GLY A 141 4.65 11.60 -3.25
N SER A 142 3.77 12.48 -2.72
CA SER A 142 3.99 13.92 -2.69
C SER A 142 3.25 14.59 -1.53
N ALA A 143 3.69 15.80 -1.15
CA ALA A 143 3.10 16.54 -0.03
C ALA A 143 1.61 16.87 -0.24
N GLU A 144 1.17 17.06 -1.49
CA GLU A 144 -0.23 17.31 -1.84
C GLU A 144 -1.15 16.15 -1.44
N ARG A 145 -0.62 14.92 -1.50
CA ARG A 145 -1.35 13.71 -1.10
C ARG A 145 -1.61 13.62 0.41
N LEU A 146 -0.98 14.45 1.22
CA LEU A 146 -1.30 14.59 2.64
C LEU A 146 -2.57 15.41 2.89
N GLY A 147 -3.10 16.11 1.88
CA GLY A 147 -4.26 16.99 2.02
C GLY A 147 -4.05 18.05 3.11
N SER A 148 -5.04 18.26 3.97
CA SER A 148 -4.96 19.24 5.08
C SER A 148 -3.85 18.94 6.10
N LEU A 149 -3.33 17.70 6.15
CA LEU A 149 -2.26 17.29 7.05
C LEU A 149 -0.87 17.74 6.58
N ALA A 150 -0.71 18.21 5.33
CA ALA A 150 0.55 18.79 4.84
C ALA A 150 1.06 19.94 5.73
N ARG A 151 0.17 20.64 6.43
CA ARG A 151 0.54 21.67 7.42
C ARG A 151 1.50 21.18 8.50
N LEU A 152 1.42 19.89 8.88
CA LEU A 152 2.27 19.30 9.91
C LEU A 152 3.73 19.20 9.48
N LEU A 153 4.04 19.19 8.18
CA LEU A 153 5.42 19.25 7.68
C LEU A 153 6.17 20.53 8.13
N HIS A 154 5.44 21.62 8.37
CA HIS A 154 6.01 22.89 8.79
C HIS A 154 6.10 23.05 10.31
N THR A 155 5.42 22.20 11.07
CA THR A 155 5.31 22.34 12.53
C THR A 155 5.94 21.16 13.29
N CYS A 156 6.07 19.99 12.66
CA CYS A 156 6.76 18.86 13.28
C CYS A 156 8.24 19.17 13.53
N ARG A 157 8.82 18.53 14.55
CA ARG A 157 10.26 18.65 14.81
C ARG A 157 11.08 17.94 13.74
N GLN A 158 10.65 16.74 13.32
CA GLN A 158 11.28 15.95 12.27
C GLN A 158 10.20 15.28 11.41
N SER A 159 10.48 15.12 10.11
CA SER A 159 9.59 14.40 9.20
C SER A 159 10.34 13.31 8.44
N LEU A 160 9.73 12.11 8.38
CA LEU A 160 10.20 10.93 7.67
C LEU A 160 9.16 10.53 6.61
N VAL A 161 9.60 10.27 5.38
CA VAL A 161 8.78 9.68 4.32
C VAL A 161 9.18 8.23 4.14
N ILE A 162 8.23 7.31 4.24
CA ILE A 162 8.39 5.89 3.95
C ILE A 162 7.48 5.57 2.77
N ASP A 163 8.06 5.22 1.62
CA ASP A 163 7.30 5.06 0.38
C ASP A 163 8.00 4.15 -0.63
N HIS A 164 7.23 3.59 -1.56
CA HIS A 164 7.74 2.77 -2.64
C HIS A 164 7.46 3.35 -4.04
N HIS A 165 6.78 4.49 -4.14
CA HIS A 165 6.46 5.10 -5.41
C HIS A 165 7.70 5.63 -6.15
N PRO A 166 7.94 5.24 -7.42
CA PRO A 166 9.02 5.81 -8.24
C PRO A 166 8.89 7.31 -8.45
N SER A 167 7.66 7.84 -8.38
CA SER A 167 7.36 9.27 -8.53
C SER A 167 7.48 10.08 -7.25
N ASN A 168 8.00 9.49 -6.15
CA ASN A 168 8.12 10.19 -4.86
C ASN A 168 8.97 11.44 -4.98
N THR A 169 8.42 12.57 -4.50
CA THR A 169 9.07 13.89 -4.58
C THR A 169 10.06 14.15 -3.44
N ARG A 170 10.25 13.21 -2.52
CA ARG A 170 11.13 13.31 -1.34
C ARG A 170 10.90 14.60 -0.54
N PHE A 171 9.63 14.87 -0.21
CA PHE A 171 9.17 16.12 0.40
C PHE A 171 9.45 16.25 1.91
N GLY A 172 9.83 15.18 2.58
CA GLY A 172 10.20 15.16 4.00
C GLY A 172 11.65 15.60 4.24
N GLN A 173 12.05 15.66 5.52
CA GLN A 173 13.45 15.89 5.91
C GLN A 173 14.30 14.63 5.76
N PHE A 174 13.70 13.48 6.07
CA PHE A 174 14.32 12.16 5.97
C PHE A 174 13.45 11.25 5.11
N HIS A 175 14.08 10.25 4.50
CA HIS A 175 13.43 9.39 3.52
C HIS A 175 13.86 7.95 3.73
N LEU A 176 12.92 7.05 3.53
CA LEU A 176 13.11 5.63 3.29
C LEU A 176 12.27 5.29 2.07
N VAL A 177 12.84 5.46 0.89
CA VAL A 177 12.11 5.32 -0.38
C VAL A 177 12.79 4.28 -1.26
N ASP A 178 12.10 3.15 -1.46
CA ASP A 178 12.57 2.04 -2.28
C ASP A 178 11.58 1.73 -3.42
N PRO A 179 11.80 2.28 -4.63
CA PRO A 179 10.93 2.01 -5.78
C PRO A 179 10.97 0.55 -6.27
N SER A 180 11.87 -0.27 -5.74
CA SER A 180 11.93 -1.70 -6.05
C SER A 180 11.08 -2.56 -5.11
N ALA A 181 10.62 -1.99 -3.98
CA ALA A 181 9.69 -2.67 -3.08
C ALA A 181 8.30 -2.78 -3.72
N GLU A 182 7.64 -3.90 -3.55
CA GLU A 182 6.32 -4.16 -4.13
C GLU A 182 5.20 -3.37 -3.46
N ALA A 183 5.44 -2.91 -2.21
CA ALA A 183 4.49 -2.17 -1.40
C ALA A 183 5.23 -1.47 -0.25
N THR A 184 4.68 -0.40 0.30
CA THR A 184 5.23 0.29 1.48
C THR A 184 5.25 -0.61 2.72
N VAL A 185 4.30 -1.54 2.87
CA VAL A 185 4.31 -2.53 3.97
C VAL A 185 5.57 -3.39 3.99
N VAL A 186 6.25 -3.59 2.86
CA VAL A 186 7.53 -4.33 2.80
C VAL A 186 8.62 -3.57 3.56
N LEU A 187 8.68 -2.24 3.39
CA LEU A 187 9.61 -1.38 4.13
C LEU A 187 9.27 -1.35 5.62
N VAL A 188 7.97 -1.29 5.94
CA VAL A 188 7.49 -1.34 7.33
C VAL A 188 7.86 -2.67 8.00
N ALA A 189 7.71 -3.80 7.31
CA ALA A 189 8.12 -5.10 7.84
C ALA A 189 9.62 -5.15 8.17
N ARG A 190 10.47 -4.62 7.27
CA ARG A 190 11.93 -4.49 7.49
C ARG A 190 12.26 -3.57 8.66
N LEU A 191 11.54 -2.44 8.80
CA LEU A 191 11.70 -1.52 9.95
C LEU A 191 11.31 -2.18 11.28
N LEU A 192 10.21 -2.92 11.31
CA LEU A 192 9.80 -3.65 12.51
C LEU A 192 10.87 -4.67 12.94
N ASP A 193 11.48 -5.37 11.98
CA ASP A 193 12.60 -6.28 12.25
C ASP A 193 13.82 -5.54 12.79
N ARG A 194 14.21 -4.40 12.20
CA ARG A 194 15.32 -3.55 12.70
C ARG A 194 15.05 -2.99 14.10
N LEU A 195 13.80 -2.65 14.40
CA LEU A 195 13.35 -2.19 15.71
C LEU A 195 13.25 -3.32 16.75
N GLY A 196 13.43 -4.59 16.35
CA GLY A 196 13.24 -5.76 17.21
C GLY A 196 11.78 -5.93 17.68
N ILE A 197 10.82 -5.48 16.90
CA ILE A 197 9.38 -5.59 17.19
C ILE A 197 8.84 -6.87 16.54
N PRO A 198 8.33 -7.83 17.34
CA PRO A 198 7.75 -9.04 16.78
C PRO A 198 6.52 -8.74 15.91
N ILE A 199 6.47 -9.32 14.73
CA ILE A 199 5.28 -9.28 13.87
C ILE A 199 4.32 -10.37 14.37
N ASP A 200 3.35 -9.95 15.17
CA ASP A 200 2.25 -10.82 15.59
C ASP A 200 1.08 -10.74 14.59
N ARG A 201 0.00 -11.48 14.85
CA ARG A 201 -1.15 -11.54 13.95
C ARG A 201 -1.73 -10.17 13.62
N GLN A 202 -1.87 -9.25 14.59
CA GLN A 202 -2.48 -7.94 14.33
C GLN A 202 -1.64 -7.08 13.39
N ILE A 203 -0.32 -7.08 13.59
CA ILE A 203 0.62 -6.41 12.69
C ILE A 203 0.62 -7.12 11.33
N ALA A 204 0.64 -8.45 11.33
CA ALA A 204 0.69 -9.26 10.12
C ALA A 204 -0.56 -9.11 9.25
N ASP A 205 -1.77 -9.00 9.84
CA ASP A 205 -3.02 -8.78 9.09
C ASP A 205 -2.94 -7.47 8.27
N ASN A 206 -2.40 -6.39 8.86
CA ASN A 206 -2.19 -5.10 8.18
C ASN A 206 -1.16 -5.20 7.05
N LEU A 207 0.00 -5.81 7.34
CA LEU A 207 1.07 -5.99 6.34
C LEU A 207 0.60 -6.87 5.16
N TYR A 208 -0.19 -7.91 5.45
CA TYR A 208 -0.72 -8.80 4.43
C TYR A 208 -1.72 -8.09 3.52
N ALA A 209 -2.59 -7.25 4.09
CA ALA A 209 -3.57 -6.49 3.32
C ALA A 209 -2.88 -5.60 2.29
N GLY A 210 -1.91 -4.77 2.70
CA GLY A 210 -1.16 -3.91 1.79
C GLY A 210 -0.38 -4.69 0.73
N LEU A 211 0.36 -5.72 1.15
CA LEU A 211 1.13 -6.54 0.22
C LEU A 211 0.24 -7.21 -0.84
N ALA A 212 -0.92 -7.75 -0.43
CA ALA A 212 -1.81 -8.44 -1.35
C ALA A 212 -2.48 -7.48 -2.34
N THR A 213 -2.88 -6.28 -1.92
CA THR A 213 -3.52 -5.30 -2.81
C THR A 213 -2.54 -4.74 -3.82
N ASP A 214 -1.37 -4.29 -3.40
CA ASP A 214 -0.38 -3.65 -4.27
C ASP A 214 0.26 -4.60 -5.27
N THR A 215 0.41 -5.88 -4.90
CA THR A 215 0.87 -6.91 -5.85
C THR A 215 -0.25 -7.41 -6.78
N GLY A 216 -1.44 -6.81 -6.73
CA GLY A 216 -2.60 -7.26 -7.50
C GLY A 216 -2.98 -8.69 -7.16
N HIS A 217 -3.08 -9.03 -5.89
CA HIS A 217 -3.29 -10.36 -5.35
C HIS A 217 -2.18 -11.34 -5.76
N PHE A 218 -0.94 -10.92 -5.53
CA PHE A 218 0.30 -11.66 -5.83
C PHE A 218 0.55 -11.96 -7.31
N ARG A 219 -0.20 -11.35 -8.23
CA ARG A 219 0.03 -11.51 -9.68
C ARG A 219 1.32 -10.83 -10.16
N HIS A 220 1.78 -9.83 -9.43
CA HIS A 220 2.97 -9.04 -9.73
C HIS A 220 4.04 -9.17 -8.65
N ALA A 221 3.85 -10.10 -7.70
CA ALA A 221 4.78 -10.34 -6.61
C ALA A 221 6.00 -11.13 -7.08
N ASP A 222 7.16 -10.75 -6.57
CA ASP A 222 8.38 -11.51 -6.71
C ASP A 222 8.52 -12.61 -5.63
N SER A 223 9.67 -13.28 -5.58
CA SER A 223 9.91 -14.33 -4.59
C SER A 223 10.02 -13.79 -3.17
N ALA A 224 10.49 -12.54 -2.98
CA ALA A 224 10.64 -11.93 -1.65
C ALA A 224 9.27 -11.56 -1.07
N ALA A 225 8.37 -11.02 -1.90
CA ALA A 225 6.98 -10.76 -1.52
C ALA A 225 6.24 -12.04 -1.13
N HIS A 226 6.42 -13.14 -1.87
CA HIS A 226 5.84 -14.44 -1.50
C HIS A 226 6.42 -15.00 -0.20
N GLN A 227 7.71 -14.80 0.06
CA GLN A 227 8.33 -15.21 1.33
C GLN A 227 7.81 -14.38 2.50
N LEU A 228 7.63 -13.07 2.31
CA LEU A 228 6.99 -12.21 3.31
C LEU A 228 5.56 -12.67 3.57
N ALA A 229 4.76 -12.92 2.53
CA ALA A 229 3.39 -13.43 2.68
C ALA A 229 3.34 -14.75 3.46
N ALA A 230 4.24 -15.69 3.18
CA ALA A 230 4.35 -16.94 3.92
C ALA A 230 4.66 -16.68 5.41
N ARG A 231 5.62 -15.80 5.71
CA ARG A 231 5.95 -15.39 7.09
C ARG A 231 4.74 -14.77 7.81
N LEU A 232 3.95 -13.94 7.13
CA LEU A 232 2.77 -13.32 7.70
C LEU A 232 1.67 -14.35 7.99
N ILE A 233 1.51 -15.36 7.11
CA ILE A 233 0.59 -16.49 7.33
C ILE A 233 1.05 -17.31 8.54
N ASP A 234 2.35 -17.57 8.68
CA ASP A 234 2.92 -18.26 9.84
C ASP A 234 2.71 -17.47 11.16
N ALA A 235 2.65 -16.13 11.08
CA ALA A 235 2.29 -15.26 12.20
C ALA A 235 0.78 -15.30 12.54
N GLY A 236 -0.03 -16.02 11.76
CA GLY A 236 -1.44 -16.28 12.04
C GLY A 236 -2.44 -15.58 11.13
N VAL A 237 -1.99 -14.90 10.07
CA VAL A 237 -2.89 -14.31 9.06
C VAL A 237 -3.74 -15.39 8.42
N ARG A 238 -5.02 -15.08 8.27
CA ARG A 238 -5.95 -15.87 7.46
C ARG A 238 -6.34 -15.06 6.22
N PRO A 239 -5.71 -15.33 5.07
CA PRO A 239 -5.85 -14.52 3.86
C PRO A 239 -7.31 -14.19 3.49
N ALA A 240 -8.19 -15.18 3.52
CA ALA A 240 -9.60 -14.98 3.20
C ALA A 240 -10.32 -14.04 4.20
N GLU A 241 -9.99 -14.10 5.49
CA GLU A 241 -10.60 -13.23 6.51
C GLU A 241 -10.15 -11.77 6.34
N VAL A 242 -8.88 -11.56 5.97
CA VAL A 242 -8.32 -10.21 5.75
C VAL A 242 -8.80 -9.63 4.42
N MET A 243 -8.79 -10.42 3.35
CA MET A 243 -9.04 -9.90 2.00
C MET A 243 -10.53 -9.79 1.66
N PHE A 244 -11.40 -10.64 2.21
CA PHE A 244 -12.83 -10.61 1.89
C PHE A 244 -13.47 -9.22 2.07
N PRO A 245 -13.28 -8.49 3.20
CA PRO A 245 -13.82 -7.14 3.35
C PRO A 245 -13.29 -6.15 2.34
N ILE A 246 -12.06 -6.34 1.87
CA ILE A 246 -11.35 -5.40 1.00
C ILE A 246 -11.76 -5.60 -0.47
N THR A 247 -11.95 -6.85 -0.90
CA THR A 247 -12.05 -7.17 -2.34
C THR A 247 -13.34 -7.85 -2.78
N GLU A 248 -14.12 -8.41 -1.83
CA GLU A 248 -15.27 -9.26 -2.17
C GLU A 248 -16.56 -8.85 -1.44
N SER A 249 -16.53 -7.77 -0.65
CA SER A 249 -17.68 -7.33 0.17
C SER A 249 -18.25 -6.02 -0.38
N HIS A 250 -19.12 -6.14 -1.38
CA HIS A 250 -19.81 -5.00 -2.00
C HIS A 250 -21.30 -5.00 -1.65
N PRO A 251 -21.95 -3.83 -1.51
CA PRO A 251 -23.41 -3.75 -1.36
C PRO A 251 -24.11 -4.26 -2.62
N PHE A 252 -25.31 -4.85 -2.47
CA PHE A 252 -26.04 -5.42 -3.63
C PHE A 252 -26.24 -4.45 -4.79
N GLY A 253 -26.43 -3.13 -4.51
CA GLY A 253 -26.55 -2.09 -5.53
C GLY A 253 -25.35 -1.95 -6.46
N TRP A 254 -24.15 -2.38 -5.98
CA TRP A 254 -22.92 -2.40 -6.77
C TRP A 254 -23.07 -3.26 -8.05
N LEU A 255 -23.77 -4.39 -7.98
CA LEU A 255 -24.00 -5.25 -9.16
C LEU A 255 -24.78 -4.52 -10.26
N GLY A 256 -25.78 -3.71 -9.88
CA GLY A 256 -26.57 -2.90 -10.83
C GLY A 256 -25.72 -1.80 -11.47
N MET A 257 -24.96 -1.07 -10.67
CA MET A 257 -24.01 -0.06 -11.15
C MET A 257 -22.98 -0.70 -12.10
N LEU A 258 -22.36 -1.80 -11.69
CA LEU A 258 -21.36 -2.52 -12.49
C LEU A 258 -21.93 -2.95 -13.86
N SER A 259 -23.18 -3.47 -13.88
CA SER A 259 -23.85 -3.83 -15.14
C SER A 259 -24.01 -2.63 -16.08
N THR A 260 -24.40 -1.47 -15.55
CA THR A 260 -24.55 -0.23 -16.33
C THR A 260 -23.21 0.26 -16.87
N VAL A 261 -22.22 0.33 -16.00
CA VAL A 261 -20.88 0.85 -16.31
C VAL A 261 -20.15 -0.02 -17.34
N LEU A 262 -20.19 -1.33 -17.17
CA LEU A 262 -19.56 -2.26 -18.12
C LEU A 262 -20.33 -2.33 -19.45
N GLY A 263 -21.67 -2.21 -19.41
CA GLY A 263 -22.49 -2.11 -20.62
C GLY A 263 -22.25 -0.84 -21.43
N GLY A 264 -21.82 0.24 -20.77
CA GLY A 264 -21.43 1.52 -21.38
C GLY A 264 -19.95 1.62 -21.75
N ALA A 265 -19.15 0.57 -21.54
CA ALA A 265 -17.73 0.61 -21.85
C ALA A 265 -17.46 0.78 -23.34
N VAL A 266 -16.49 1.61 -23.68
CA VAL A 266 -16.07 1.91 -25.05
C VAL A 266 -14.69 1.36 -25.31
N LEU A 267 -14.54 0.64 -26.43
CA LEU A 267 -13.26 0.15 -26.91
C LEU A 267 -12.80 0.96 -28.12
N ASP A 268 -11.65 1.62 -28.00
CA ASP A 268 -10.96 2.31 -29.08
C ASP A 268 -9.71 1.52 -29.47
N ARG A 269 -9.78 0.83 -30.60
CA ARG A 269 -8.73 -0.10 -31.05
C ARG A 269 -7.51 0.61 -31.64
N GLU A 270 -7.67 1.84 -32.12
CA GLU A 270 -6.62 2.58 -32.85
C GLU A 270 -5.65 3.29 -31.89
N VAL A 271 -6.06 3.54 -30.64
CA VAL A 271 -5.25 4.22 -29.62
C VAL A 271 -4.06 3.35 -29.21
N ALA A 272 -3.03 3.98 -28.66
CA ALA A 272 -1.80 3.34 -28.18
C ALA A 272 -1.11 2.51 -29.31
N HIS A 273 -1.01 3.11 -30.51
CA HIS A 273 -0.42 2.46 -31.69
C HIS A 273 -1.13 1.14 -32.08
N GLY A 274 -2.45 1.11 -32.00
CA GLY A 274 -3.25 -0.07 -32.31
C GLY A 274 -3.30 -1.13 -31.19
N ARG A 275 -2.76 -0.83 -29.99
CA ARG A 275 -2.85 -1.74 -28.82
C ARG A 275 -4.12 -1.58 -28.02
N GLY A 276 -4.93 -0.58 -28.31
CA GLY A 276 -6.28 -0.36 -27.81
C GLY A 276 -6.35 0.31 -26.43
N LEU A 277 -7.39 1.13 -26.28
CA LEU A 277 -7.85 1.74 -25.04
C LEU A 277 -9.29 1.28 -24.78
N VAL A 278 -9.58 0.76 -23.61
CA VAL A 278 -10.94 0.54 -23.12
C VAL A 278 -11.24 1.52 -22.01
N TYR A 279 -12.37 2.20 -22.06
CA TYR A 279 -12.72 3.16 -21.01
C TYR A 279 -14.21 3.13 -20.69
N THR A 280 -14.54 3.64 -19.49
CA THR A 280 -15.91 3.89 -19.04
C THR A 280 -15.98 5.10 -18.14
N VAL A 281 -17.16 5.69 -18.02
CA VAL A 281 -17.43 6.88 -17.19
C VAL A 281 -18.47 6.50 -16.13
N ILE A 282 -18.21 6.92 -14.89
CA ILE A 282 -19.10 6.71 -13.74
C ILE A 282 -19.43 8.10 -13.19
N ASP A 283 -20.59 8.62 -13.57
CA ASP A 283 -21.12 9.86 -13.02
C ASP A 283 -21.90 9.63 -11.71
N ASP A 284 -22.30 10.71 -11.06
CA ASP A 284 -23.03 10.66 -9.78
C ASP A 284 -24.37 9.92 -9.91
N VAL A 285 -25.02 9.99 -11.06
CA VAL A 285 -26.30 9.30 -11.30
C VAL A 285 -26.06 7.79 -11.36
N THR A 286 -25.06 7.38 -12.11
CA THR A 286 -24.66 5.96 -12.25
C THR A 286 -24.13 5.39 -10.94
N ARG A 287 -23.38 6.19 -10.16
CA ARG A 287 -22.91 5.80 -8.83
C ARG A 287 -24.07 5.49 -7.88
N GLY A 288 -25.19 6.21 -7.99
CA GLY A 288 -26.44 5.87 -7.28
C GLY A 288 -26.32 5.83 -5.75
N GLY A 289 -25.45 6.65 -5.15
CA GLY A 289 -25.23 6.69 -3.70
C GLY A 289 -24.27 5.61 -3.15
N LEU A 290 -23.61 4.83 -4.03
CA LEU A 290 -22.51 3.96 -3.64
C LEU A 290 -21.31 4.79 -3.16
N ARG A 291 -20.53 4.21 -2.26
CA ARG A 291 -19.33 4.86 -1.74
C ARG A 291 -18.26 4.96 -2.84
N PRO A 292 -17.35 5.94 -2.80
CA PRO A 292 -16.27 6.06 -3.78
C PRO A 292 -15.42 4.78 -3.91
N GLU A 293 -15.12 4.12 -2.79
CA GLU A 293 -14.34 2.86 -2.76
C GLU A 293 -14.96 1.71 -3.57
N GLU A 294 -16.30 1.70 -3.74
CA GLU A 294 -16.98 0.69 -4.56
C GLU A 294 -16.67 0.83 -6.06
N LEU A 295 -16.22 2.00 -6.47
CA LEU A 295 -15.92 2.31 -7.87
C LEU A 295 -14.51 1.87 -8.25
N ASP A 296 -13.61 1.69 -7.27
CA ASP A 296 -12.20 1.40 -7.52
C ASP A 296 -12.00 -0.01 -8.12
N SER A 297 -12.87 -0.96 -7.80
CA SER A 297 -12.82 -2.32 -8.36
C SER A 297 -13.21 -2.41 -9.84
N VAL A 298 -13.90 -1.41 -10.38
CA VAL A 298 -14.39 -1.41 -11.80
C VAL A 298 -13.23 -1.51 -12.78
N ILE A 299 -12.12 -0.81 -12.50
CA ILE A 299 -10.95 -0.82 -13.39
C ILE A 299 -10.32 -2.22 -13.50
N ASP A 300 -10.37 -3.03 -12.45
CA ASP A 300 -9.81 -4.37 -12.45
C ASP A 300 -10.60 -5.35 -13.31
N ILE A 301 -11.90 -5.10 -13.49
CA ILE A 301 -12.72 -5.85 -14.42
C ILE A 301 -12.49 -5.32 -15.86
N LEU A 302 -12.53 -4.00 -16.02
CA LEU A 302 -12.42 -3.36 -17.35
C LEU A 302 -11.09 -3.72 -18.05
N ARG A 303 -9.97 -3.72 -17.33
CA ARG A 303 -8.64 -4.07 -17.86
C ARG A 303 -8.49 -5.52 -18.32
N THR A 304 -9.51 -6.37 -18.10
CA THR A 304 -9.49 -7.75 -18.61
C THR A 304 -9.84 -7.84 -20.10
N ALA A 305 -10.34 -6.75 -20.71
CA ALA A 305 -10.63 -6.70 -22.14
C ALA A 305 -9.36 -7.02 -22.97
N GLN A 306 -9.41 -8.11 -23.73
CA GLN A 306 -8.23 -8.65 -24.44
C GLN A 306 -7.70 -7.68 -25.50
N GLU A 307 -8.58 -6.89 -26.10
CA GLU A 307 -8.29 -6.00 -27.21
C GLU A 307 -7.72 -4.65 -26.81
N ALA A 308 -7.58 -4.38 -25.50
CA ALA A 308 -7.04 -3.11 -25.02
C ALA A 308 -5.82 -3.33 -24.11
N ALA A 309 -4.71 -2.68 -24.42
CA ALA A 309 -3.54 -2.65 -23.57
C ALA A 309 -3.65 -1.61 -22.45
N VAL A 310 -4.53 -0.62 -22.59
CA VAL A 310 -4.83 0.41 -21.59
C VAL A 310 -6.29 0.35 -21.21
N ALA A 311 -6.58 0.44 -19.92
CA ALA A 311 -7.93 0.64 -19.39
C ALA A 311 -7.99 1.95 -18.61
N ALA A 312 -9.10 2.70 -18.76
CA ALA A 312 -9.35 3.93 -18.04
C ALA A 312 -10.77 3.94 -17.45
N VAL A 313 -10.90 4.34 -16.18
CA VAL A 313 -12.18 4.60 -15.52
C VAL A 313 -12.19 6.03 -15.04
N LEU A 314 -13.18 6.81 -15.50
CA LEU A 314 -13.40 8.18 -15.07
C LEU A 314 -14.50 8.18 -14.01
N LYS A 315 -14.17 8.60 -12.81
CA LYS A 315 -15.09 8.62 -11.65
C LYS A 315 -15.36 10.07 -11.28
N GLN A 316 -16.63 10.47 -11.30
CA GLN A 316 -17.03 11.80 -10.86
C GLN A 316 -16.87 11.93 -9.34
N THR A 317 -16.07 12.91 -8.90
CA THR A 317 -15.87 13.21 -7.48
C THR A 317 -16.58 14.49 -7.05
N ASP A 318 -16.82 15.41 -7.99
CA ASP A 318 -17.58 16.64 -7.80
C ASP A 318 -18.21 17.06 -9.15
N GLU A 319 -19.04 18.11 -9.20
CA GLU A 319 -19.83 18.52 -10.37
C GLU A 319 -19.03 18.58 -11.67
N HIS A 320 -17.77 18.99 -11.63
CA HIS A 320 -16.87 19.09 -12.78
C HIS A 320 -15.49 18.49 -12.52
N ILE A 321 -15.36 17.60 -11.54
CA ILE A 321 -14.09 16.98 -11.16
C ILE A 321 -14.17 15.48 -11.33
N TRP A 322 -13.20 14.94 -12.07
CA TRP A 322 -13.12 13.53 -12.42
C TRP A 322 -11.79 12.96 -11.99
N GLN A 323 -11.84 11.91 -11.18
CA GLN A 323 -10.67 11.09 -10.93
C GLN A 323 -10.56 10.03 -12.02
N VAL A 324 -9.46 10.04 -12.74
CA VAL A 324 -9.18 9.07 -13.81
C VAL A 324 -8.19 8.04 -13.30
N SER A 325 -8.63 6.79 -13.27
CA SER A 325 -7.78 5.64 -12.94
C SER A 325 -7.32 4.97 -14.22
N LEU A 326 -6.03 4.64 -14.31
CA LEU A 326 -5.41 3.97 -15.45
C LEU A 326 -4.80 2.65 -15.04
N ARG A 327 -4.94 1.65 -15.90
CA ARG A 327 -4.21 0.36 -15.81
C ARG A 327 -3.63 0.03 -17.17
N SER A 328 -2.45 -0.59 -17.20
CA SER A 328 -1.84 -1.04 -18.46
C SER A 328 -1.40 -2.49 -18.41
N ARG A 329 -1.18 -3.05 -19.61
CA ARG A 329 -0.55 -4.34 -19.84
C ARG A 329 0.64 -4.16 -20.77
N GLY A 330 1.59 -5.09 -20.68
CA GLY A 330 2.80 -5.04 -21.53
C GLY A 330 3.77 -3.95 -21.10
N ASP A 331 4.22 -3.17 -22.05
CA ASP A 331 5.29 -2.15 -21.93
C ASP A 331 4.76 -0.70 -21.89
N ILE A 332 3.44 -0.50 -21.82
CA ILE A 332 2.89 0.85 -21.73
C ILE A 332 3.02 1.37 -20.29
N ASP A 333 3.76 2.47 -20.14
CA ASP A 333 3.93 3.18 -18.87
C ASP A 333 2.80 4.18 -18.65
N VAL A 334 1.79 3.78 -17.86
CA VAL A 334 0.69 4.69 -17.52
C VAL A 334 1.06 5.71 -16.45
N ALA A 335 2.19 5.54 -15.73
CA ALA A 335 2.68 6.60 -14.83
C ALA A 335 3.19 7.80 -15.64
N ALA A 336 3.94 7.54 -16.71
CA ALA A 336 4.36 8.59 -17.63
C ALA A 336 3.16 9.29 -18.30
N VAL A 337 2.14 8.51 -18.71
CA VAL A 337 0.89 9.05 -19.28
C VAL A 337 0.15 9.93 -18.26
N ALA A 338 -0.05 9.45 -17.05
CA ALA A 338 -0.69 10.22 -15.98
C ALA A 338 0.11 11.47 -15.62
N GLY A 339 1.46 11.36 -15.53
CA GLY A 339 2.36 12.48 -15.28
C GLY A 339 2.24 13.61 -16.30
N ALA A 340 2.11 13.27 -17.59
CA ALA A 340 1.86 14.24 -18.67
C ALA A 340 0.50 14.96 -18.52
N LEU A 341 -0.43 14.38 -17.76
CA LEU A 341 -1.77 14.91 -17.47
C LEU A 341 -1.91 15.47 -16.05
N GLY A 342 -0.77 15.69 -15.34
CA GLY A 342 -0.75 16.27 -14.01
C GLY A 342 -1.03 15.28 -12.87
N GLY A 343 -0.88 13.99 -13.12
CA GLY A 343 -1.04 12.91 -12.14
C GLY A 343 0.25 12.13 -11.90
N GLY A 344 0.12 10.86 -11.51
CA GLY A 344 1.25 9.97 -11.22
C GLY A 344 0.81 8.55 -10.85
N GLY A 345 1.75 7.75 -10.38
CA GLY A 345 1.53 6.37 -9.94
C GLY A 345 2.64 5.44 -10.37
N HIS A 346 2.30 4.17 -10.53
CA HIS A 346 3.21 3.12 -11.00
C HIS A 346 3.07 2.88 -12.51
N VAL A 347 4.10 2.25 -13.09
CA VAL A 347 4.17 1.92 -14.54
C VAL A 347 2.87 1.26 -15.05
N ARG A 348 2.22 0.41 -14.22
CA ARG A 348 1.01 -0.35 -14.60
C ARG A 348 -0.29 0.14 -13.96
N ALA A 349 -0.22 1.08 -13.02
CA ALA A 349 -1.35 1.58 -12.25
C ALA A 349 -1.11 3.04 -11.88
N ALA A 350 -1.82 3.95 -12.54
CA ALA A 350 -1.64 5.39 -12.35
C ALA A 350 -2.99 6.10 -12.41
N GLY A 351 -3.00 7.39 -12.13
CA GLY A 351 -4.22 8.20 -12.23
C GLY A 351 -3.92 9.69 -12.25
N PHE A 352 -4.92 10.46 -12.64
CA PHE A 352 -4.85 11.93 -12.64
C PHE A 352 -6.25 12.50 -12.36
N THR A 353 -6.28 13.78 -11.99
CA THR A 353 -7.53 14.51 -11.80
C THR A 353 -7.79 15.38 -13.04
N HIS A 354 -9.01 15.34 -13.55
CA HIS A 354 -9.46 16.17 -14.68
C HIS A 354 -10.57 17.11 -14.23
N HIS A 355 -10.52 18.36 -14.70
CA HIS A 355 -11.55 19.37 -14.46
C HIS A 355 -12.30 19.68 -15.76
N GLY A 356 -13.62 19.58 -15.72
CA GLY A 356 -14.49 19.87 -16.87
C GLY A 356 -15.20 18.66 -17.44
N ASP A 357 -15.39 18.63 -18.77
CA ASP A 357 -16.07 17.52 -19.46
C ASP A 357 -15.21 16.26 -19.46
N PRO A 358 -15.71 15.10 -19.00
CA PRO A 358 -14.96 13.84 -18.99
C PRO A 358 -14.52 13.39 -20.39
N LEU A 359 -15.22 13.76 -21.47
CA LEU A 359 -14.81 13.42 -22.82
C LEU A 359 -13.51 14.14 -23.22
N LEU A 360 -13.25 15.34 -22.71
CA LEU A 360 -11.97 16.03 -22.92
C LEU A 360 -10.82 15.32 -22.22
N ALA A 361 -11.07 14.67 -21.07
CA ALA A 361 -10.05 13.81 -20.44
C ALA A 361 -9.70 12.61 -21.32
N ILE A 362 -10.69 11.99 -21.98
CA ILE A 362 -10.45 10.89 -22.93
C ILE A 362 -9.67 11.38 -24.15
N ASP A 363 -9.99 12.54 -24.69
CA ASP A 363 -9.28 13.11 -25.83
C ASP A 363 -7.82 13.45 -25.48
N ALA A 364 -7.58 14.01 -24.29
CA ALA A 364 -6.23 14.25 -23.77
C ALA A 364 -5.45 12.93 -23.58
N LEU A 365 -6.12 11.90 -23.04
CA LEU A 365 -5.53 10.58 -22.88
C LEU A 365 -5.15 9.94 -24.23
N ARG A 366 -6.03 10.05 -25.24
CA ARG A 366 -5.76 9.60 -26.61
C ARG A 366 -4.54 10.30 -27.20
N ALA A 367 -4.45 11.61 -27.04
CA ALA A 367 -3.34 12.40 -27.55
C ALA A 367 -1.99 11.97 -26.94
N VAL A 368 -1.94 11.76 -25.61
CA VAL A 368 -0.72 11.29 -24.95
C VAL A 368 -0.37 9.85 -25.34
N LEU A 369 -1.35 8.98 -25.53
CA LEU A 369 -1.11 7.58 -25.94
C LEU A 369 -0.74 7.43 -27.43
N ALA A 370 -0.92 8.46 -28.25
CA ALA A 370 -0.55 8.47 -29.68
C ALA A 370 0.88 8.96 -29.92
N GLY A 371 1.47 9.70 -28.98
CA GLY A 371 2.85 10.21 -29.05
C GLY A 371 3.86 9.26 -28.52
#